data_af003674d8fe3a4337fef09d69581c11
#
_entry.id   af003674d8fe3a4337fef09d69581c11
#
_cell.length_a   1.000
_cell.length_b   1.000
_cell.length_c   1.000
_cell.angle_alpha   90.00
_cell.angle_beta   90.00
_cell.angle_gamma   90.00
#
_symmetry.space_group_name_H-M   'P 1'
#
loop_
_entity.id
_entity.type
_entity.pdbx_description
1 polymer ?
#
loop_
_entity_poly.entity_id
_entity_poly.type
_entity_poly.pdbx_seq_one_letter_code
_entity_poly.pdbx_strand_id
1 'polypeptide(L)'
;MARLNVKISNLELKNPVMTASGTFGYGLEFADLMPIDGIGGIIVKGTTLNPREGNDYPRMAETASGMLNCVGLQNKGVDYFCEHIYPQIKDIDTNMIVNVSGSSPEDYAECAARIDALENIPAIELNISCPNVKDGGMAFGVTCAGAASVVKAVRQRYHKTLIVKLSPNEIGRASCRERVLW
;
A
#
# COMPACT_ATOMS: atom_id res chain seq x y z
N MET A 1 20.92 -22.55 -12.30
CA MET A 1 20.54 -21.24 -11.72
C MET A 1 19.49 -21.47 -10.67
N ALA A 2 19.54 -20.76 -9.54
CA ALA A 2 18.48 -20.83 -8.53
C ALA A 2 17.17 -20.24 -9.08
N ARG A 3 16.05 -20.90 -8.77
CA ARG A 3 14.73 -20.39 -9.12
C ARG A 3 14.29 -19.41 -8.03
N LEU A 4 14.13 -18.13 -8.35
CA LEU A 4 13.77 -17.07 -7.40
C LEU A 4 12.29 -16.69 -7.43
N ASN A 5 11.52 -17.21 -8.39
CA ASN A 5 10.09 -16.91 -8.50
C ASN A 5 9.33 -17.33 -7.25
N VAL A 6 8.48 -16.44 -6.75
CA VAL A 6 7.58 -16.70 -5.62
C VAL A 6 6.15 -16.31 -6.00
N LYS A 7 5.18 -16.84 -5.25
CA LYS A 7 3.76 -16.58 -5.48
C LYS A 7 3.08 -16.15 -4.19
N ILE A 8 2.31 -15.06 -4.26
CA ILE A 8 1.44 -14.57 -3.19
C ILE A 8 0.01 -14.61 -3.72
N SER A 9 -0.79 -15.59 -3.28
CA SER A 9 -2.11 -15.86 -3.86
C SER A 9 -2.00 -16.04 -5.39
N ASN A 10 -2.62 -15.18 -6.19
CA ASN A 10 -2.55 -15.18 -7.65
C ASN A 10 -1.46 -14.25 -8.21
N LEU A 11 -0.73 -13.53 -7.36
CA LEU A 11 0.36 -12.65 -7.76
C LEU A 11 1.65 -13.43 -7.90
N GLU A 12 2.23 -13.48 -9.09
CA GLU A 12 3.52 -14.09 -9.37
C GLU A 12 4.61 -13.01 -9.38
N LEU A 13 5.64 -13.22 -8.58
CA LEU A 13 6.80 -12.34 -8.47
C LEU A 13 8.01 -13.03 -9.09
N LYS A 14 8.79 -12.32 -9.90
CA LYS A 14 10.04 -12.85 -10.50
C LYS A 14 11.12 -13.17 -9.46
N ASN A 15 11.06 -12.52 -8.30
CA ASN A 15 11.88 -12.80 -7.11
C ASN A 15 11.17 -12.29 -5.84
N PRO A 16 11.60 -12.66 -4.62
CA PRO A 16 10.93 -12.29 -3.38
C PRO A 16 11.21 -10.86 -2.89
N VAL A 17 11.97 -10.06 -3.63
CA VAL A 17 12.32 -8.69 -3.23
C VAL A 17 11.17 -7.76 -3.56
N MET A 18 10.69 -7.05 -2.54
CA MET A 18 9.66 -6.02 -2.69
C MET A 18 10.06 -4.75 -1.94
N THR A 19 9.71 -3.60 -2.48
CA THR A 19 9.88 -2.33 -1.75
C THR A 19 8.74 -2.16 -0.73
N ALA A 20 8.97 -1.28 0.28
CA ALA A 20 7.93 -0.92 1.23
C ALA A 20 7.31 0.44 0.86
N SER A 21 6.00 0.59 1.06
CA SER A 21 5.33 1.87 0.85
C SER A 21 5.92 2.97 1.73
N GLY A 22 6.03 4.17 1.18
CA GLY A 22 6.65 5.32 1.86
C GLY A 22 8.17 5.39 1.76
N THR A 23 8.83 4.44 1.11
CA THR A 23 10.30 4.40 0.96
C THR A 23 10.79 4.49 -0.47
N PHE A 24 9.91 4.29 -1.46
CA PHE A 24 10.31 4.15 -2.87
C PHE A 24 9.45 4.97 -3.84
N GLY A 25 8.75 5.98 -3.37
CA GLY A 25 7.91 6.84 -4.22
C GLY A 25 6.94 6.06 -5.10
N TYR A 26 6.96 6.32 -6.39
CA TYR A 26 6.28 5.54 -7.43
C TYR A 26 7.22 4.61 -8.20
N GLY A 27 8.50 4.55 -7.79
CA GLY A 27 9.55 3.78 -8.43
C GLY A 27 10.35 4.59 -9.46
N LEU A 28 9.71 5.47 -10.20
CA LEU A 28 10.34 6.28 -11.25
C LEU A 28 11.48 7.16 -10.73
N GLU A 29 11.38 7.63 -9.50
CA GLU A 29 12.38 8.47 -8.83
C GLU A 29 13.72 7.75 -8.65
N PHE A 30 13.73 6.41 -8.76
CA PHE A 30 14.92 5.57 -8.60
C PHE A 30 15.41 4.96 -9.91
N ALA A 31 14.71 5.17 -11.04
CA ALA A 31 15.04 4.55 -12.32
C ALA A 31 16.44 4.93 -12.84
N ASP A 32 16.91 6.14 -12.53
CA ASP A 32 18.25 6.59 -12.90
C ASP A 32 19.36 6.02 -11.98
N LEU A 33 19.00 5.46 -10.83
CA LEU A 33 19.95 4.96 -9.83
C LEU A 33 20.10 3.43 -9.90
N MET A 34 19.05 2.72 -10.35
CA MET A 34 19.04 1.25 -10.39
C MET A 34 17.98 0.73 -11.38
N PRO A 35 18.18 -0.48 -11.94
CA PRO A 35 17.16 -1.13 -12.76
C PRO A 35 15.97 -1.56 -11.88
N ILE A 36 14.90 -0.78 -11.87
CA ILE A 36 13.71 -1.02 -11.06
C ILE A 36 12.90 -2.24 -11.52
N ASP A 37 13.02 -2.63 -12.78
CA ASP A 37 12.46 -3.85 -13.36
C ASP A 37 13.10 -5.13 -12.78
N GLY A 38 14.28 -5.05 -12.16
CA GLY A 38 14.90 -6.16 -11.45
C GLY A 38 14.23 -6.55 -10.13
N ILE A 39 13.34 -5.71 -9.59
CA ILE A 39 12.62 -5.93 -8.33
C ILE A 39 11.37 -6.76 -8.60
N GLY A 40 11.04 -7.72 -7.72
CA GLY A 40 9.86 -8.59 -7.87
C GLY A 40 8.53 -7.87 -7.70
N GLY A 41 8.50 -6.79 -6.90
CA GLY A 41 7.32 -5.93 -6.74
C GLY A 41 7.66 -4.58 -6.10
N ILE A 42 7.01 -3.53 -6.57
CA ILE A 42 7.15 -2.17 -6.05
C ILE A 42 5.83 -1.77 -5.40
N ILE A 43 5.84 -1.59 -4.07
CA ILE A 43 4.71 -1.01 -3.36
C ILE A 43 4.86 0.50 -3.43
N VAL A 44 4.02 1.12 -4.25
CA VAL A 44 4.08 2.55 -4.51
C VAL A 44 3.50 3.38 -3.36
N LYS A 45 3.67 4.67 -3.44
CA LYS A 45 3.22 5.65 -2.43
C LYS A 45 1.74 5.44 -2.07
N GLY A 46 1.44 5.61 -0.76
CA GLY A 46 0.09 5.53 -0.24
C GLY A 46 -0.87 6.49 -0.94
N THR A 47 -1.98 5.94 -1.42
CA THR A 47 -3.02 6.65 -2.18
C THR A 47 -4.33 6.61 -1.39
N THR A 48 -5.00 7.73 -1.30
CA THR A 48 -6.31 7.89 -0.65
C THR A 48 -7.37 8.28 -1.67
N LEU A 49 -8.65 8.13 -1.33
CA LEU A 49 -9.76 8.53 -2.21
C LEU A 49 -9.63 10.00 -2.62
N ASN A 50 -9.49 10.88 -1.64
CA ASN A 50 -9.30 12.31 -1.84
C ASN A 50 -7.83 12.72 -1.59
N PRO A 51 -7.36 13.84 -2.16
CA PRO A 51 -6.05 14.40 -1.85
C PRO A 51 -5.84 14.66 -0.35
N ARG A 52 -4.60 14.50 0.13
CA ARG A 52 -4.20 14.83 1.50
C ARG A 52 -2.90 15.65 1.48
N GLU A 53 -2.92 16.79 2.16
CA GLU A 53 -1.74 17.66 2.31
C GLU A 53 -0.71 17.08 3.28
N GLY A 54 -1.12 16.15 4.14
CA GLY A 54 -0.30 15.64 5.24
C GLY A 54 -0.33 16.56 6.46
N ASN A 55 0.59 16.30 7.38
CA ASN A 55 0.74 17.10 8.60
C ASN A 55 1.60 18.33 8.33
N ASP A 56 1.46 19.37 9.19
CA ASP A 56 2.28 20.58 9.16
C ASP A 56 3.76 20.29 9.45
N TYR A 57 4.63 21.20 9.03
CA TYR A 57 6.07 21.15 9.32
C TYR A 57 6.36 21.68 10.74
N PRO A 58 7.44 21.16 11.43
CA PRO A 58 8.35 20.11 10.98
C PRO A 58 7.75 18.71 11.13
N ARG A 59 7.95 17.86 10.14
CA ARG A 59 7.36 16.50 10.11
C ARG A 59 8.36 15.37 9.87
N MET A 60 9.65 15.71 9.87
CA MET A 60 10.78 14.77 9.85
C MET A 60 11.88 15.28 10.75
N ALA A 61 12.54 14.38 11.49
CA ALA A 61 13.67 14.70 12.35
C ALA A 61 14.65 13.53 12.36
N GLU A 62 15.93 13.83 12.20
CA GLU A 62 17.00 12.84 12.34
C GLU A 62 17.25 12.48 13.80
N THR A 63 17.67 11.26 14.05
CA THR A 63 18.12 10.74 15.35
C THR A 63 19.49 10.10 15.18
N ALA A 64 20.15 9.76 16.28
CA ALA A 64 21.49 9.14 16.25
C ALA A 64 21.55 7.81 15.44
N SER A 65 20.43 7.12 15.29
CA SER A 65 20.35 5.79 14.66
C SER A 65 19.23 5.65 13.64
N GLY A 66 18.65 6.76 13.16
CA GLY A 66 17.54 6.71 12.21
C GLY A 66 16.83 8.02 12.05
N MET A 67 15.54 7.95 11.73
CA MET A 67 14.71 9.10 11.44
C MET A 67 13.30 8.92 12.02
N LEU A 68 12.78 9.95 12.66
CA LEU A 68 11.38 10.07 13.06
C LEU A 68 10.60 10.79 11.97
N ASN A 69 9.38 10.36 11.70
CA ASN A 69 8.50 11.07 10.79
C ASN A 69 7.03 11.05 11.22
N CYS A 70 6.31 12.09 10.83
CA CYS A 70 4.87 12.20 10.96
C CYS A 70 4.26 12.84 9.69
N VAL A 71 4.62 12.32 8.51
CA VAL A 71 4.24 12.93 7.21
C VAL A 71 2.71 13.02 7.02
N GLY A 72 1.92 12.07 7.52
CA GLY A 72 0.45 12.15 7.47
C GLY A 72 -0.16 11.76 6.13
N LEU A 73 0.43 10.79 5.43
CA LEU A 73 -0.07 10.26 4.15
C LEU A 73 -0.27 11.32 3.05
N GLN A 74 0.63 12.30 2.94
CA GLN A 74 0.56 13.29 1.87
C GLN A 74 0.49 12.60 0.50
N ASN A 75 -0.57 12.85 -0.25
CA ASN A 75 -0.75 12.35 -1.62
C ASN A 75 -1.83 13.15 -2.36
N LYS A 76 -1.90 13.01 -3.68
CA LYS A 76 -2.81 13.76 -4.55
C LYS A 76 -4.13 13.05 -4.83
N GLY A 77 -4.41 11.93 -4.15
CA GLY A 77 -5.64 11.16 -4.33
C GLY A 77 -5.61 10.16 -5.50
N VAL A 78 -6.62 9.30 -5.55
CA VAL A 78 -6.68 8.20 -6.52
C VAL A 78 -6.91 8.68 -7.95
N ASP A 79 -7.66 9.76 -8.16
CA ASP A 79 -7.89 10.29 -9.51
C ASP A 79 -6.58 10.77 -10.13
N TYR A 80 -5.78 11.52 -9.36
CA TYR A 80 -4.46 11.93 -9.82
C TYR A 80 -3.55 10.73 -10.09
N PHE A 81 -3.62 9.69 -9.26
CA PHE A 81 -2.88 8.45 -9.51
C PHE A 81 -3.27 7.83 -10.85
N CYS A 82 -4.58 7.66 -11.12
CA CYS A 82 -5.06 7.04 -12.34
C CYS A 82 -4.72 7.86 -13.60
N GLU A 83 -4.83 9.19 -13.52
CA GLU A 83 -4.65 10.07 -14.67
C GLU A 83 -3.19 10.40 -14.97
N HIS A 84 -2.34 10.53 -13.94
CA HIS A 84 -0.99 11.07 -14.11
C HIS A 84 0.14 10.08 -13.76
N ILE A 85 -0.07 9.20 -12.78
CA ILE A 85 0.97 8.27 -12.34
C ILE A 85 0.87 6.94 -13.08
N TYR A 86 -0.31 6.32 -13.09
CA TYR A 86 -0.53 5.03 -13.74
C TYR A 86 -0.02 4.96 -15.18
N PRO A 87 -0.25 5.94 -16.07
CA PRO A 87 0.26 5.90 -17.43
C PRO A 87 1.79 5.80 -17.53
N GLN A 88 2.50 6.30 -16.52
CA GLN A 88 3.96 6.30 -16.49
C GLN A 88 4.56 4.98 -15.96
N ILE A 89 3.81 4.24 -15.15
CA ILE A 89 4.32 3.03 -14.46
C ILE A 89 3.76 1.72 -15.00
N LYS A 90 2.67 1.77 -15.77
CA LYS A 90 1.91 0.58 -16.20
C LYS A 90 2.68 -0.38 -17.09
N ASP A 91 3.71 0.11 -17.81
CA ASP A 91 4.49 -0.68 -18.77
C ASP A 91 5.87 -1.09 -18.20
N ILE A 92 6.16 -0.80 -16.94
CA ILE A 92 7.39 -1.26 -16.27
C ILE A 92 7.26 -2.76 -15.98
N ASP A 93 8.29 -3.54 -16.38
CA ASP A 93 8.30 -5.00 -16.18
C ASP A 93 8.55 -5.39 -14.71
N THR A 94 7.64 -4.97 -13.84
CA THR A 94 7.57 -5.42 -12.44
C THR A 94 6.13 -5.27 -11.91
N ASN A 95 5.83 -5.94 -10.78
CA ASN A 95 4.52 -5.81 -10.18
C ASN A 95 4.38 -4.47 -9.45
N MET A 96 3.64 -3.54 -10.03
CA MET A 96 3.26 -2.28 -9.36
C MET A 96 2.07 -2.53 -8.45
N ILE A 97 2.27 -2.40 -7.14
CA ILE A 97 1.28 -2.67 -6.10
C ILE A 97 0.90 -1.34 -5.44
N VAL A 98 -0.37 -0.96 -5.50
CA VAL A 98 -0.81 0.32 -4.94
C VAL A 98 -1.13 0.18 -3.46
N ASN A 99 -0.44 0.98 -2.63
CA ASN A 99 -0.78 1.09 -1.21
C ASN A 99 -2.02 1.98 -1.06
N VAL A 100 -3.10 1.43 -0.49
CA VAL A 100 -4.39 2.11 -0.33
C VAL A 100 -4.64 2.42 1.13
N SER A 101 -5.00 3.68 1.41
CA SER A 101 -5.41 4.16 2.72
C SER A 101 -6.74 4.91 2.65
N GLY A 102 -7.48 4.94 3.74
CA GLY A 102 -8.76 5.64 3.85
C GLY A 102 -9.07 6.04 5.29
N SER A 103 -10.11 6.85 5.46
CA SER A 103 -10.64 7.28 6.77
C SER A 103 -11.88 6.48 7.19
N SER A 104 -12.51 5.79 6.25
CA SER A 104 -13.65 4.88 6.47
C SER A 104 -13.52 3.63 5.60
N PRO A 105 -14.21 2.51 5.92
CA PRO A 105 -14.24 1.34 5.04
C PRO A 105 -14.71 1.67 3.62
N GLU A 106 -15.61 2.63 3.46
CA GLU A 106 -16.16 3.11 2.20
C GLU A 106 -15.09 3.82 1.37
N ASP A 107 -14.25 4.67 2.00
CA ASP A 107 -13.12 5.33 1.32
C ASP A 107 -12.12 4.32 0.76
N TYR A 108 -11.78 3.29 1.57
CA TYR A 108 -10.91 2.20 1.10
C TYR A 108 -11.52 1.45 -0.08
N ALA A 109 -12.81 1.12 0.01
CA ALA A 109 -13.51 0.37 -1.02
C ALA A 109 -13.63 1.15 -2.33
N GLU A 110 -13.96 2.44 -2.26
CA GLU A 110 -14.08 3.31 -3.44
C GLU A 110 -12.71 3.54 -4.10
N CYS A 111 -11.67 3.82 -3.31
CA CYS A 111 -10.30 3.96 -3.82
C CYS A 111 -9.84 2.66 -4.50
N ALA A 112 -10.06 1.52 -3.87
CA ALA A 112 -9.70 0.21 -4.42
C ALA A 112 -10.47 -0.11 -5.72
N ALA A 113 -11.75 0.25 -5.81
CA ALA A 113 -12.56 0.01 -7.00
C ALA A 113 -12.03 0.79 -8.23
N ARG A 114 -11.57 2.03 -8.04
CA ARG A 114 -10.94 2.79 -9.14
C ARG A 114 -9.64 2.16 -9.61
N ILE A 115 -8.86 1.58 -8.68
CA ILE A 115 -7.62 0.88 -9.00
C ILE A 115 -7.90 -0.49 -9.64
N ASP A 116 -9.00 -1.17 -9.28
CA ASP A 116 -9.40 -2.45 -9.88
C ASP A 116 -9.58 -2.38 -11.40
N ALA A 117 -10.02 -1.21 -11.89
CA ALA A 117 -10.20 -0.95 -13.31
C ALA A 117 -8.87 -0.81 -14.10
N LEU A 118 -7.72 -0.70 -13.44
CA LEU A 118 -6.42 -0.51 -14.08
C LEU A 118 -5.79 -1.85 -14.44
N GLU A 119 -5.55 -2.12 -15.73
CA GLU A 119 -5.14 -3.45 -16.23
C GLU A 119 -3.84 -3.97 -15.62
N ASN A 120 -2.77 -3.18 -15.65
CA ASN A 120 -1.41 -3.60 -15.25
C ASN A 120 -1.10 -3.33 -13.77
N ILE A 121 -2.11 -3.15 -12.92
CA ILE A 121 -1.96 -3.13 -11.47
C ILE A 121 -2.51 -4.45 -10.91
N PRO A 122 -1.64 -5.42 -10.59
CA PRO A 122 -2.07 -6.78 -10.25
C PRO A 122 -2.55 -6.94 -8.80
N ALA A 123 -2.20 -5.99 -7.92
CA ALA A 123 -2.49 -6.06 -6.50
C ALA A 123 -2.62 -4.68 -5.85
N ILE A 124 -3.28 -4.65 -4.70
CA ILE A 124 -3.22 -3.53 -3.76
C ILE A 124 -2.73 -4.01 -2.39
N GLU A 125 -2.11 -3.08 -1.63
CA GLU A 125 -1.78 -3.24 -0.23
C GLU A 125 -2.67 -2.32 0.61
N LEU A 126 -3.57 -2.88 1.42
CA LEU A 126 -4.37 -2.09 2.36
C LEU A 126 -3.52 -1.64 3.54
N ASN A 127 -3.41 -0.35 3.75
CA ASN A 127 -2.68 0.24 4.85
C ASN A 127 -3.63 0.55 6.02
N ILE A 128 -3.88 -0.43 6.87
CA ILE A 128 -4.63 -0.27 8.12
C ILE A 128 -3.72 -0.10 9.33
N SER A 129 -2.42 0.16 9.11
CA SER A 129 -1.39 0.22 10.15
C SER A 129 -0.83 1.62 10.40
N CYS A 130 -1.27 2.67 9.68
CA CYS A 130 -0.64 3.98 9.74
C CYS A 130 -0.99 4.73 11.03
N PRO A 131 -0.01 5.05 11.91
CA PRO A 131 -0.25 5.79 13.15
C PRO A 131 -0.42 7.31 12.91
N ASN A 132 -0.04 7.81 11.73
CA ASN A 132 0.01 9.24 11.41
C ASN A 132 -1.31 9.80 10.86
N VAL A 133 -2.43 9.10 11.09
CA VAL A 133 -3.76 9.50 10.65
C VAL A 133 -4.68 9.48 11.87
N LYS A 134 -5.26 10.64 12.23
CA LYS A 134 -6.14 10.77 13.40
C LYS A 134 -7.40 9.90 13.27
N ASP A 135 -7.97 9.84 12.07
CA ASP A 135 -9.15 9.03 11.75
C ASP A 135 -8.79 8.06 10.62
N GLY A 136 -8.93 6.76 10.87
CA GLY A 136 -8.59 5.71 9.91
C GLY A 136 -7.26 5.00 10.22
N GLY A 137 -6.70 4.29 9.28
CA GLY A 137 -5.40 3.62 9.40
C GLY A 137 -5.31 2.69 10.62
N MET A 138 -4.53 3.06 11.62
CA MET A 138 -4.30 2.23 12.80
C MET A 138 -5.57 1.93 13.61
N ALA A 139 -6.58 2.79 13.58
CA ALA A 139 -7.85 2.53 14.28
C ALA A 139 -8.54 1.25 13.77
N PHE A 140 -8.40 0.93 12.49
CA PHE A 140 -8.91 -0.32 11.93
C PHE A 140 -7.98 -1.51 12.17
N GLY A 141 -6.67 -1.29 12.25
CA GLY A 141 -5.67 -2.36 12.40
C GLY A 141 -5.49 -2.89 13.81
N VAL A 142 -6.02 -2.23 14.85
CA VAL A 142 -5.84 -2.64 16.26
C VAL A 142 -6.83 -3.70 16.73
N THR A 143 -7.89 -3.97 15.98
CA THR A 143 -8.88 -5.00 16.32
C THR A 143 -9.21 -5.88 15.12
N CYS A 144 -9.55 -7.15 15.39
CA CYS A 144 -10.01 -8.07 14.34
C CYS A 144 -11.26 -7.54 13.63
N ALA A 145 -12.21 -6.98 14.38
CA ALA A 145 -13.44 -6.42 13.83
C ALA A 145 -13.17 -5.23 12.90
N GLY A 146 -12.26 -4.33 13.29
CA GLY A 146 -11.85 -3.20 12.47
C GLY A 146 -11.18 -3.64 11.18
N ALA A 147 -10.20 -4.54 11.26
CA ALA A 147 -9.53 -5.09 10.09
C ALA A 147 -10.52 -5.80 9.15
N ALA A 148 -11.39 -6.65 9.71
CA ALA A 148 -12.41 -7.37 8.95
C ALA A 148 -13.40 -6.43 8.25
N SER A 149 -13.81 -5.32 8.89
CA SER A 149 -14.74 -4.35 8.29
C SER A 149 -14.18 -3.73 7.01
N VAL A 150 -12.92 -3.27 7.05
CA VAL A 150 -12.25 -2.68 5.88
C VAL A 150 -12.03 -3.73 4.79
N VAL A 151 -11.47 -4.90 5.14
CA VAL A 151 -11.20 -5.95 4.16
C VAL A 151 -12.49 -6.42 3.48
N LYS A 152 -13.57 -6.60 4.23
CA LYS A 152 -14.87 -6.99 3.68
C LYS A 152 -15.43 -5.95 2.72
N ALA A 153 -15.39 -4.67 3.09
CA ALA A 153 -15.85 -3.57 2.23
C ALA A 153 -15.04 -3.51 0.92
N VAL A 154 -13.70 -3.59 1.02
CA VAL A 154 -12.82 -3.58 -0.15
C VAL A 154 -13.04 -4.81 -1.03
N ARG A 155 -13.14 -6.02 -0.46
CA ARG A 155 -13.30 -7.25 -1.24
C ARG A 155 -14.60 -7.29 -2.05
N GLN A 156 -15.62 -6.56 -1.65
CA GLN A 156 -16.86 -6.42 -2.42
C GLN A 156 -16.69 -5.65 -3.73
N ARG A 157 -15.62 -4.85 -3.85
CA ARG A 157 -15.40 -3.94 -4.99
C ARG A 157 -14.02 -4.08 -5.65
N TYR A 158 -13.15 -4.92 -5.11
CA TYR A 158 -11.80 -5.20 -5.63
C TYR A 158 -11.61 -6.70 -5.84
N HIS A 159 -11.24 -7.13 -7.04
CA HIS A 159 -11.28 -8.54 -7.47
C HIS A 159 -9.89 -9.17 -7.60
N LYS A 160 -8.82 -8.35 -7.64
CA LYS A 160 -7.43 -8.80 -7.79
C LYS A 160 -6.78 -9.17 -6.45
N THR A 161 -5.48 -9.40 -6.42
CA THR A 161 -4.75 -9.76 -5.20
C THR A 161 -4.79 -8.63 -4.18
N LEU A 162 -5.24 -8.96 -2.97
CA LEU A 162 -5.37 -8.06 -1.85
C LEU A 162 -4.38 -8.46 -0.76
N ILE A 163 -3.46 -7.54 -0.44
CA ILE A 163 -2.49 -7.67 0.65
C ILE A 163 -2.95 -6.75 1.79
N VAL A 164 -2.89 -7.20 3.03
CA VAL A 164 -3.24 -6.38 4.19
C VAL A 164 -1.99 -6.10 5.02
N LYS A 165 -1.57 -4.83 5.08
CA LYS A 165 -0.44 -4.42 5.90
C LYS A 165 -0.89 -4.12 7.33
N LEU A 166 -0.43 -4.97 8.26
CA LEU A 166 -0.74 -4.91 9.68
C LEU A 166 0.33 -4.13 10.46
N SER A 167 -0.04 -3.58 11.61
CA SER A 167 0.89 -2.93 12.52
C SER A 167 1.73 -3.97 13.29
N PRO A 168 3.06 -3.83 13.37
CA PRO A 168 3.90 -4.71 14.18
C PRO A 168 3.62 -4.55 15.70
N ASN A 169 3.03 -3.44 16.12
CA ASN A 169 2.69 -3.18 17.52
C ASN A 169 1.48 -3.97 18.02
N GLU A 170 0.71 -4.54 17.11
CA GLU A 170 -0.51 -5.32 17.38
C GLU A 170 -0.39 -6.79 16.96
N ILE A 171 0.84 -7.29 16.82
CA ILE A 171 1.10 -8.70 16.53
C ILE A 171 0.43 -9.57 17.61
N GLY A 172 -0.44 -10.48 17.19
CA GLY A 172 -1.18 -11.39 18.06
C GLY A 172 -2.58 -10.92 18.44
N ARG A 173 -2.97 -9.68 18.15
CA ARG A 173 -4.34 -9.22 18.36
C ARG A 173 -5.21 -9.30 17.11
N ALA A 174 -4.77 -8.74 16.00
CA ALA A 174 -5.54 -8.73 14.76
C ALA A 174 -5.18 -9.89 13.80
N SER A 175 -3.91 -10.33 13.77
CA SER A 175 -3.43 -11.24 12.73
C SER A 175 -3.15 -12.68 13.18
N CYS A 176 -2.76 -12.89 14.45
CA CYS A 176 -2.26 -14.21 14.87
C CYS A 176 -3.34 -15.11 15.49
N ARG A 177 -4.45 -14.57 15.97
CA ARG A 177 -5.49 -15.36 16.63
C ARG A 177 -6.63 -15.78 15.71
N GLU A 178 -6.89 -15.03 14.68
CA GLU A 178 -7.87 -15.42 13.67
C GLU A 178 -7.12 -15.61 12.36
N ARG A 179 -7.17 -16.82 11.86
CA ARG A 179 -6.70 -17.10 10.49
C ARG A 179 -7.61 -16.32 9.56
N VAL A 180 -7.15 -15.14 9.17
CA VAL A 180 -7.79 -14.39 8.11
C VAL A 180 -7.43 -15.09 6.81
N LEU A 181 -8.13 -16.17 6.52
CA LEU A 181 -8.11 -16.86 5.23
C LEU A 181 -9.12 -16.13 4.33
N TRP A 182 -8.59 -15.38 3.38
CA TRP A 182 -9.37 -14.68 2.36
C TRP A 182 -9.06 -15.23 0.97
#